data_006c1032a4a5476251b79740bcaffa19
#
_entry.id   006c1032a4a5476251b79740bcaffa19
#
_cell.length_a   1.000
_cell.length_b   1.000
_cell.length_c   1.000
_cell.angle_alpha   90.00
_cell.angle_beta   90.00
_cell.angle_gamma   90.00
#
_symmetry.space_group_name_H-M   'P 1'
#
loop_
_entity.id
_entity.type
_entity.pdbx_description
1 polymer ?
#
loop_
_entity_poly.entity_id
_entity_poly.type
_entity_poly.pdbx_seq_one_letter_code
_entity_poly.pdbx_strand_id
1 'polypeptide(L)'
;MTEYNDDLLTSKTQQKRDDSALQELGLSLMDMKPAERERLPLGDELKKALDEAARINHHEARRRHAQYIGRLMRESNSEQIIQALEAFHDPFRQQRLTNWVEQIMACDQPRDAETTLQQVLDFFPHGDRQQLRNLSRNALKARIADPATASAAEKDKFKRERRKLMSYLNQLDKTAPLY
;
A
#
# COMPACT_ATOMS: atom_id res chain seq x y z
N MET A 1 52.56 -12.41 11.86
CA MET A 1 51.21 -12.98 11.60
C MET A 1 50.28 -11.79 11.53
N THR A 2 50.04 -11.29 10.34
CA THR A 2 49.12 -10.20 10.08
C THR A 2 47.79 -10.82 9.62
N GLU A 3 46.79 -10.83 10.49
CA GLU A 3 45.46 -11.17 10.12
C GLU A 3 44.95 -10.10 9.14
N TYR A 4 44.81 -10.50 7.91
CA TYR A 4 44.12 -9.72 6.87
C TYR A 4 42.64 -9.69 7.24
N ASN A 5 42.16 -8.51 7.61
CA ASN A 5 40.75 -8.23 7.88
C ASN A 5 39.99 -8.26 6.55
N ASP A 6 39.46 -9.41 6.20
CA ASP A 6 38.81 -9.71 4.91
C ASP A 6 37.36 -9.16 4.90
N ASP A 7 36.91 -8.53 6.00
CA ASP A 7 35.54 -8.01 6.17
C ASP A 7 35.31 -6.60 5.57
N LEU A 8 36.29 -5.98 4.94
CA LEU A 8 36.19 -4.61 4.42
C LEU A 8 36.17 -4.51 2.88
N LEU A 9 36.16 -5.62 2.20
CA LEU A 9 36.06 -5.64 0.75
C LEU A 9 34.68 -6.09 0.29
N THR A 10 33.64 -5.27 0.53
CA THR A 10 32.50 -5.29 -0.40
C THR A 10 33.09 -5.12 -1.79
N SER A 11 33.10 -6.20 -2.54
CA SER A 11 33.70 -6.25 -3.87
C SER A 11 33.18 -5.07 -4.69
N LYS A 12 34.05 -4.37 -5.44
CA LYS A 12 33.65 -3.33 -6.40
C LYS A 12 32.47 -3.78 -7.29
N THR A 13 32.38 -5.08 -7.52
CA THR A 13 31.27 -5.72 -8.24
C THR A 13 29.97 -5.69 -7.45
N GLN A 14 30.01 -5.87 -6.13
CA GLN A 14 28.83 -5.78 -5.27
C GLN A 14 28.32 -4.35 -5.18
N GLN A 15 29.20 -3.38 -4.94
CA GLN A 15 28.84 -1.96 -4.96
C GLN A 15 28.20 -1.53 -6.28
N LYS A 16 28.72 -2.01 -7.40
CA LYS A 16 28.16 -1.71 -8.72
C LYS A 16 26.78 -2.35 -8.92
N ARG A 17 26.53 -3.53 -8.34
CA ARG A 17 25.19 -4.18 -8.37
C ARG A 17 24.20 -3.41 -7.51
N ASP A 18 24.60 -3.00 -6.32
CA ASP A 18 23.78 -2.24 -5.40
C ASP A 18 23.44 -0.86 -5.98
N ASP A 19 24.39 -0.18 -6.60
CA ASP A 19 24.19 1.08 -7.32
C ASP A 19 23.20 0.92 -8.50
N SER A 20 23.30 -0.19 -9.24
CA SER A 20 22.36 -0.46 -10.33
C SER A 20 20.95 -0.73 -9.82
N ALA A 21 20.82 -1.48 -8.73
CA ALA A 21 19.52 -1.77 -8.12
C ALA A 21 18.84 -0.48 -7.59
N LEU A 22 19.60 0.42 -6.95
CA LEU A 22 19.09 1.71 -6.50
C LEU A 22 18.70 2.62 -7.67
N GLN A 23 19.42 2.56 -8.79
CA GLN A 23 19.08 3.32 -9.99
C GLN A 23 17.78 2.78 -10.63
N GLU A 24 17.61 1.46 -10.72
CA GLU A 24 16.38 0.83 -11.20
C GLU A 24 15.19 1.17 -10.30
N LEU A 25 15.40 1.16 -8.99
CA LEU A 25 14.41 1.59 -8.02
C LEU A 25 14.01 3.06 -8.25
N GLY A 26 14.98 3.95 -8.44
CA GLY A 26 14.74 5.36 -8.78
C GLY A 26 13.92 5.53 -10.07
N LEU A 27 14.18 4.72 -11.10
CA LEU A 27 13.42 4.71 -12.34
C LEU A 27 11.96 4.24 -12.09
N SER A 28 11.76 3.21 -11.30
CA SER A 28 10.41 2.74 -10.96
C SER A 28 9.60 3.81 -10.22
N LEU A 29 10.23 4.56 -9.31
CA LEU A 29 9.61 5.69 -8.63
C LEU A 29 9.24 6.83 -9.59
N MET A 30 10.04 7.07 -10.65
CA MET A 30 9.71 8.07 -11.67
C MET A 30 8.46 7.72 -12.47
N ASP A 31 8.18 6.43 -12.66
CA ASP A 31 7.02 5.95 -13.42
C ASP A 31 5.75 5.80 -12.56
N MET A 32 5.88 5.89 -11.22
CA MET A 32 4.73 5.87 -10.30
C MET A 32 3.93 7.17 -10.38
N LYS A 33 2.61 7.06 -10.12
CA LYS A 33 1.73 8.22 -10.01
C LYS A 33 2.08 9.07 -8.79
N PRO A 34 1.94 10.41 -8.85
CA PRO A 34 2.24 11.29 -7.71
C PRO A 34 1.52 10.87 -6.42
N ALA A 35 0.23 10.52 -6.50
CA ALA A 35 -0.55 10.07 -5.33
C ALA A 35 -0.04 8.75 -4.71
N GLU A 36 0.62 7.90 -5.47
CA GLU A 36 1.23 6.67 -4.98
C GLU A 36 2.57 6.97 -4.29
N ARG A 37 3.35 7.90 -4.86
CA ARG A 37 4.62 8.37 -4.27
C ARG A 37 4.44 9.06 -2.92
N GLU A 38 3.34 9.81 -2.73
CA GLU A 38 3.00 10.46 -1.46
C GLU A 38 2.88 9.47 -0.28
N ARG A 39 2.60 8.22 -0.56
CA ARG A 39 2.45 7.15 0.44
C ARG A 39 3.78 6.51 0.85
N LEU A 40 4.86 6.83 0.15
CA LEU A 40 6.19 6.28 0.39
C LEU A 40 6.98 7.21 1.34
N PRO A 41 7.91 6.68 2.15
CA PRO A 41 8.77 7.44 3.04
C PRO A 41 9.88 8.16 2.28
N LEU A 42 9.50 9.03 1.34
CA LEU A 42 10.44 9.77 0.52
C LEU A 42 10.83 11.09 1.20
N GLY A 43 12.11 11.39 1.23
CA GLY A 43 12.61 12.71 1.66
C GLY A 43 12.21 13.83 0.70
N ASP A 44 12.16 15.07 1.20
CA ASP A 44 11.68 16.23 0.42
C ASP A 44 12.48 16.48 -0.86
N GLU A 45 13.80 16.28 -0.83
CA GLU A 45 14.65 16.43 -2.02
C GLU A 45 14.33 15.38 -3.08
N LEU A 46 14.14 14.12 -2.66
CA LEU A 46 13.79 13.03 -3.56
C LEU A 46 12.40 13.24 -4.16
N LYS A 47 11.41 13.71 -3.38
CA LYS A 47 10.08 14.07 -3.87
C LYS A 47 10.15 15.15 -4.95
N LYS A 48 10.89 16.24 -4.68
CA LYS A 48 11.09 17.32 -5.66
C LYS A 48 11.73 16.82 -6.94
N ALA A 49 12.78 16.02 -6.83
CA ALA A 49 13.46 15.45 -7.99
C ALA A 49 12.52 14.54 -8.81
N LEU A 50 11.67 13.74 -8.16
CA LEU A 50 10.69 12.90 -8.84
C LEU A 50 9.60 13.73 -9.55
N ASP A 51 9.19 14.85 -8.98
CA ASP A 51 8.21 15.75 -9.59
C ASP A 51 8.79 16.53 -10.78
N GLU A 52 10.07 16.89 -10.71
CA GLU A 52 10.81 17.44 -11.83
C GLU A 52 10.95 16.45 -12.99
N ALA A 53 11.18 15.18 -12.67
CA ALA A 53 11.29 14.11 -13.67
C ALA A 53 10.06 14.02 -14.57
N ALA A 54 8.87 14.26 -14.01
CA ALA A 54 7.60 14.24 -14.76
C ALA A 54 7.51 15.33 -15.85
N ARG A 55 8.31 16.39 -15.75
CA ARG A 55 8.36 17.52 -16.70
C ARG A 55 9.42 17.34 -17.77
N ILE A 56 10.31 16.38 -17.62
CA ILE A 56 11.43 16.14 -18.54
C ILE A 56 10.97 15.26 -19.70
N ASN A 57 10.83 15.86 -20.88
CA ASN A 57 10.42 15.15 -22.10
C ASN A 57 11.60 14.64 -22.94
N HIS A 58 12.78 15.23 -22.78
CA HIS A 58 13.95 14.87 -23.57
C HIS A 58 14.67 13.66 -22.99
N HIS A 59 14.88 12.61 -23.79
CA HIS A 59 15.43 11.33 -23.35
C HIS A 59 16.78 11.45 -22.63
N GLU A 60 17.72 12.22 -23.16
CA GLU A 60 19.04 12.38 -22.54
C GLU A 60 18.98 13.16 -21.21
N ALA A 61 18.11 14.17 -21.13
CA ALA A 61 17.88 14.89 -19.89
C ALA A 61 17.22 13.98 -18.83
N ARG A 62 16.26 13.13 -19.24
CA ARG A 62 15.64 12.13 -18.37
C ARG A 62 16.66 11.12 -17.85
N ARG A 63 17.58 10.65 -18.69
CA ARG A 63 18.67 9.74 -18.29
C ARG A 63 19.58 10.36 -17.24
N ARG A 64 20.01 11.63 -17.44
CA ARG A 64 20.83 12.36 -16.46
C ARG A 64 20.08 12.59 -15.15
N HIS A 65 18.80 12.92 -15.23
CA HIS A 65 17.97 13.12 -14.06
C HIS A 65 17.75 11.82 -13.27
N ALA A 66 17.62 10.67 -13.95
CA ALA A 66 17.58 9.35 -13.32
C ALA A 66 18.87 9.02 -12.54
N GLN A 67 20.04 9.44 -13.05
CA GLN A 67 21.31 9.33 -12.34
C GLN A 67 21.33 10.19 -11.06
N TYR A 68 20.78 11.40 -11.13
CA TYR A 68 20.63 12.27 -9.96
C TYR A 68 19.70 11.64 -8.90
N ILE A 69 18.54 11.11 -9.32
CA ILE A 69 17.63 10.37 -8.43
C ILE A 69 18.35 9.15 -7.80
N GLY A 70 19.13 8.38 -8.58
CA GLY A 70 19.93 7.28 -8.07
C GLY A 70 20.94 7.70 -7.00
N ARG A 71 21.50 8.91 -7.09
CA ARG A 71 22.36 9.46 -6.03
C ARG A 71 21.55 9.80 -4.78
N LEU A 72 20.42 10.47 -4.94
CA LEU A 72 19.53 10.80 -3.80
C LEU A 72 19.02 9.53 -3.09
N MET A 73 18.78 8.46 -3.84
CA MET A 73 18.40 7.16 -3.25
C MET A 73 19.50 6.58 -2.35
N ARG A 74 20.76 6.75 -2.68
CA ARG A 74 21.89 6.32 -1.83
C ARG A 74 22.01 7.15 -0.54
N GLU A 75 21.69 8.44 -0.62
CA GLU A 75 21.72 9.38 0.51
C GLU A 75 20.50 9.26 1.40
N SER A 76 19.43 8.60 0.93
CA SER A 76 18.18 8.37 1.66
C SER A 76 18.14 6.98 2.32
N ASN A 77 17.15 6.76 3.19
CA ASN A 77 16.91 5.43 3.76
C ASN A 77 16.24 4.51 2.70
N SER A 78 17.05 4.01 1.77
CA SER A 78 16.59 3.17 0.66
C SER A 78 15.91 1.89 1.13
N GLU A 79 16.31 1.33 2.27
CA GLU A 79 15.71 0.12 2.84
C GLU A 79 14.23 0.33 3.21
N GLN A 80 13.90 1.44 3.85
CA GLN A 80 12.50 1.77 4.15
C GLN A 80 11.67 2.00 2.89
N ILE A 81 12.27 2.60 1.86
CA ILE A 81 11.59 2.80 0.57
C ILE A 81 11.32 1.45 -0.10
N ILE A 82 12.28 0.52 -0.07
CA ILE A 82 12.13 -0.85 -0.61
C ILE A 82 10.99 -1.58 0.12
N GLN A 83 11.01 -1.60 1.46
CA GLN A 83 9.97 -2.23 2.27
C GLN A 83 8.58 -1.64 1.98
N ALA A 84 8.49 -0.32 1.83
CA ALA A 84 7.24 0.36 1.47
C ALA A 84 6.74 -0.03 0.07
N LEU A 85 7.65 -0.19 -0.90
CA LEU A 85 7.31 -0.65 -2.25
C LEU A 85 6.89 -2.12 -2.27
N GLU A 86 7.51 -2.98 -1.50
CA GLU A 86 7.09 -4.37 -1.31
C GLU A 86 5.67 -4.42 -0.72
N ALA A 87 5.39 -3.62 0.31
CA ALA A 87 4.05 -3.48 0.87
C ALA A 87 3.03 -2.94 -0.15
N PHE A 88 3.45 -2.03 -1.04
CA PHE A 88 2.61 -1.51 -2.12
C PHE A 88 2.26 -2.59 -3.15
N HIS A 89 3.21 -3.48 -3.48
CA HIS A 89 3.04 -4.55 -4.46
C HIS A 89 2.58 -5.88 -3.83
N ASP A 90 2.19 -5.91 -2.53
CA ASP A 90 1.71 -7.12 -1.86
C ASP A 90 0.50 -7.71 -2.59
N PRO A 91 0.63 -8.89 -3.22
CA PRO A 91 -0.45 -9.52 -3.98
C PRO A 91 -1.63 -9.96 -3.09
N PHE A 92 -1.37 -10.17 -1.79
CA PHE A 92 -2.38 -10.58 -0.82
C PHE A 92 -3.18 -9.41 -0.24
N ARG A 93 -2.83 -8.19 -0.58
CA ARG A 93 -3.48 -6.98 -0.05
C ARG A 93 -4.99 -6.98 -0.30
N GLN A 94 -5.42 -7.21 -1.54
CA GLN A 94 -6.84 -7.31 -1.90
C GLN A 94 -7.53 -8.52 -1.26
N GLN A 95 -6.83 -9.64 -1.16
CA GLN A 95 -7.35 -10.83 -0.49
C GLN A 95 -7.61 -10.56 0.99
N ARG A 96 -6.74 -9.82 1.66
CA ARG A 96 -6.90 -9.42 3.07
C ARG A 96 -8.17 -8.58 3.27
N LEU A 97 -8.41 -7.58 2.42
CA LEU A 97 -9.63 -6.76 2.49
C LEU A 97 -10.89 -7.61 2.29
N THR A 98 -10.85 -8.53 1.33
CA THR A 98 -11.96 -9.46 1.04
C THR A 98 -12.22 -10.35 2.25
N ASN A 99 -11.18 -10.93 2.84
CA ASN A 99 -11.29 -11.81 4.01
C ASN A 99 -11.92 -11.07 5.21
N TRP A 100 -11.56 -9.81 5.46
CA TRP A 100 -12.19 -9.03 6.53
C TRP A 100 -13.68 -8.79 6.27
N VAL A 101 -14.06 -8.46 5.05
CA VAL A 101 -15.48 -8.33 4.70
C VAL A 101 -16.21 -9.65 4.91
N GLU A 102 -15.64 -10.78 4.50
CA GLU A 102 -16.24 -12.10 4.68
C GLU A 102 -16.36 -12.49 6.16
N GLN A 103 -15.33 -12.24 6.97
CA GLN A 103 -15.36 -12.46 8.41
C GLN A 103 -16.47 -11.62 9.09
N ILE A 104 -16.57 -10.32 8.74
CA ILE A 104 -17.65 -9.46 9.24
C ILE A 104 -19.02 -10.03 8.82
N MET A 105 -19.16 -10.42 7.56
CA MET A 105 -20.43 -10.94 7.04
C MET A 105 -20.81 -12.33 7.59
N ALA A 106 -19.85 -13.08 8.13
CA ALA A 106 -20.08 -14.38 8.79
C ALA A 106 -20.61 -14.22 10.22
N CYS A 107 -20.47 -13.06 10.85
CA CYS A 107 -20.97 -12.81 12.20
C CYS A 107 -22.49 -12.81 12.25
N ASP A 108 -23.07 -13.36 13.31
CA ASP A 108 -24.53 -13.34 13.52
C ASP A 108 -25.02 -12.01 14.05
N GLN A 109 -24.23 -11.37 14.89
CA GLN A 109 -24.57 -10.08 15.47
C GLN A 109 -23.44 -9.05 15.24
N PRO A 110 -23.75 -7.75 15.22
CA PRO A 110 -22.74 -6.70 15.08
C PRO A 110 -21.67 -6.69 16.17
N ARG A 111 -21.97 -7.23 17.35
CA ARG A 111 -20.98 -7.35 18.45
C ARG A 111 -19.89 -8.37 18.15
N ASP A 112 -20.24 -9.44 17.44
CA ASP A 112 -19.31 -10.51 17.11
C ASP A 112 -18.24 -10.05 16.10
N ALA A 113 -18.56 -9.02 15.30
CA ALA A 113 -17.65 -8.42 14.36
C ALA A 113 -16.58 -7.51 15.01
N GLU A 114 -16.72 -7.14 16.30
CA GLU A 114 -15.86 -6.13 16.94
C GLU A 114 -14.37 -6.51 16.90
N THR A 115 -14.04 -7.80 17.05
CA THR A 115 -12.66 -8.31 16.94
C THR A 115 -12.07 -8.05 15.54
N THR A 116 -12.83 -8.34 14.48
CA THR A 116 -12.41 -8.08 13.10
C THR A 116 -12.32 -6.58 12.81
N LEU A 117 -13.25 -5.77 13.36
CA LEU A 117 -13.19 -4.32 13.23
C LEU A 117 -11.93 -3.75 13.92
N GLN A 118 -11.55 -4.31 15.07
CA GLN A 118 -10.31 -3.91 15.73
C GLN A 118 -9.08 -4.27 14.91
N GLN A 119 -9.01 -5.47 14.33
CA GLN A 119 -7.92 -5.86 13.42
C GLN A 119 -7.78 -4.93 12.23
N VAL A 120 -8.91 -4.50 11.62
CA VAL A 120 -8.92 -3.51 10.54
C VAL A 120 -8.35 -2.17 11.00
N LEU A 121 -8.71 -1.71 12.19
CA LEU A 121 -8.25 -0.42 12.74
C LEU A 121 -6.78 -0.48 13.21
N ASP A 122 -6.34 -1.63 13.70
CA ASP A 122 -4.92 -1.85 14.04
C ASP A 122 -4.05 -1.80 12.78
N PHE A 123 -4.57 -2.32 11.66
CA PHE A 123 -3.90 -2.28 10.36
C PHE A 123 -4.03 -0.92 9.67
N PHE A 124 -5.16 -0.22 9.85
CA PHE A 124 -5.44 1.12 9.32
C PHE A 124 -5.74 2.11 10.46
N PRO A 125 -4.72 2.61 11.19
CA PRO A 125 -4.92 3.49 12.35
C PRO A 125 -5.63 4.81 12.03
N HIS A 126 -5.60 5.25 10.77
CA HIS A 126 -6.30 6.44 10.28
C HIS A 126 -7.80 6.21 9.98
N GLY A 127 -8.29 4.98 10.15
CA GLY A 127 -9.68 4.63 9.91
C GLY A 127 -10.64 5.17 10.97
N ASP A 128 -11.81 5.64 10.54
CA ASP A 128 -12.87 6.04 11.46
C ASP A 128 -13.61 4.82 12.00
N ARG A 129 -13.44 4.55 13.30
CA ARG A 129 -14.09 3.43 14.01
C ARG A 129 -15.60 3.49 13.91
N GLN A 130 -16.19 4.67 14.05
CA GLN A 130 -17.63 4.84 14.05
C GLN A 130 -18.23 4.56 12.66
N GLN A 131 -17.55 5.05 11.63
CA GLN A 131 -17.95 4.80 10.24
C GLN A 131 -17.87 3.31 9.92
N LEU A 132 -16.76 2.65 10.28
CA LEU A 132 -16.58 1.22 10.07
C LEU A 132 -17.66 0.39 10.77
N ARG A 133 -17.96 0.69 12.04
CA ARG A 133 -19.07 0.06 12.80
C ARG A 133 -20.42 0.24 12.13
N ASN A 134 -20.72 1.44 11.66
CA ASN A 134 -21.98 1.73 11.00
C ASN A 134 -22.13 0.97 9.70
N LEU A 135 -21.09 0.93 8.87
CA LEU A 135 -21.08 0.18 7.61
C LEU A 135 -21.24 -1.33 7.86
N SER A 136 -20.51 -1.87 8.82
CA SER A 136 -20.61 -3.30 9.20
C SER A 136 -22.00 -3.65 9.72
N ARG A 137 -22.57 -2.82 10.60
CA ARG A 137 -23.94 -3.01 11.10
C ARG A 137 -24.98 -2.97 9.99
N ASN A 138 -24.84 -2.04 9.04
CA ASN A 138 -25.79 -1.93 7.92
C ASN A 138 -25.66 -3.13 6.97
N ALA A 139 -24.46 -3.60 6.70
CA ALA A 139 -24.21 -4.78 5.89
C ALA A 139 -24.80 -6.05 6.54
N LEU A 140 -24.58 -6.25 7.85
CA LEU A 140 -25.16 -7.37 8.61
C LEU A 140 -26.70 -7.31 8.65
N LYS A 141 -27.30 -6.14 8.90
CA LYS A 141 -28.77 -5.97 8.87
C LYS A 141 -29.39 -6.22 7.49
N ALA A 142 -28.63 -6.01 6.43
CA ALA A 142 -29.05 -6.28 5.06
C ALA A 142 -28.83 -7.73 4.63
N ARG A 143 -28.20 -8.56 5.49
CA ARG A 143 -27.92 -9.97 5.18
C ARG A 143 -29.23 -10.72 4.92
N ILE A 144 -29.24 -11.53 3.90
CA ILE A 144 -30.37 -12.33 3.47
C ILE A 144 -30.33 -13.65 4.24
N ALA A 145 -31.39 -13.97 4.96
CA ALA A 145 -31.49 -15.22 5.72
C ALA A 145 -31.65 -16.43 4.78
N ASP A 146 -32.50 -16.30 3.76
CA ASP A 146 -32.71 -17.33 2.74
C ASP A 146 -32.63 -16.72 1.33
N PRO A 147 -31.57 -17.03 0.57
CA PRO A 147 -31.40 -16.53 -0.79
C PRO A 147 -32.50 -16.94 -1.78
N ALA A 148 -33.20 -18.07 -1.51
CA ALA A 148 -34.23 -18.59 -2.41
C ALA A 148 -35.54 -17.78 -2.31
N THR A 149 -35.89 -17.30 -1.12
CA THR A 149 -37.13 -16.57 -0.85
C THR A 149 -36.97 -15.05 -0.89
N ALA A 150 -35.72 -14.56 -0.89
CA ALA A 150 -35.44 -13.14 -0.87
C ALA A 150 -35.85 -12.42 -2.15
N SER A 151 -36.54 -11.28 -1.98
CA SER A 151 -36.93 -10.39 -3.06
C SER A 151 -35.73 -9.75 -3.78
N ALA A 152 -35.95 -9.28 -5.00
CA ALA A 152 -34.92 -8.56 -5.76
C ALA A 152 -34.42 -7.31 -5.00
N ALA A 153 -35.31 -6.57 -4.34
CA ALA A 153 -35.00 -5.38 -3.56
C ALA A 153 -34.08 -5.71 -2.35
N GLU A 154 -34.31 -6.82 -1.67
CA GLU A 154 -33.44 -7.29 -0.56
C GLU A 154 -32.06 -7.69 -1.06
N LYS A 155 -32.00 -8.41 -2.18
CA LYS A 155 -30.74 -8.78 -2.83
C LYS A 155 -29.93 -7.55 -3.26
N ASP A 156 -30.57 -6.55 -3.82
CA ASP A 156 -29.92 -5.29 -4.21
C ASP A 156 -29.47 -4.46 -3.01
N LYS A 157 -30.28 -4.40 -1.95
CA LYS A 157 -29.89 -3.75 -0.69
C LYS A 157 -28.66 -4.42 -0.08
N PHE A 158 -28.65 -5.74 0.01
CA PHE A 158 -27.49 -6.49 0.52
C PHE A 158 -26.23 -6.23 -0.29
N LYS A 159 -26.30 -6.34 -1.62
CA LYS A 159 -25.17 -6.06 -2.51
C LYS A 159 -24.64 -4.63 -2.32
N ARG A 160 -25.54 -3.66 -2.20
CA ARG A 160 -25.21 -2.25 -2.00
C ARG A 160 -24.48 -2.00 -0.68
N GLU A 161 -24.98 -2.54 0.43
CA GLU A 161 -24.38 -2.31 1.74
C GLU A 161 -23.04 -3.05 1.88
N ARG A 162 -22.92 -4.28 1.36
CA ARG A 162 -21.64 -4.98 1.27
C ARG A 162 -20.61 -4.23 0.41
N ARG A 163 -21.05 -3.64 -0.71
CA ARG A 163 -20.19 -2.82 -1.58
C ARG A 163 -19.68 -1.56 -0.88
N LYS A 164 -20.53 -0.91 -0.07
CA LYS A 164 -20.12 0.27 0.72
C LYS A 164 -19.03 -0.08 1.73
N LEU A 165 -19.17 -1.20 2.44
CA LEU A 165 -18.14 -1.68 3.38
C LEU A 165 -16.83 -1.96 2.65
N MET A 166 -16.86 -2.72 1.54
CA MET A 166 -15.66 -3.00 0.74
C MET A 166 -15.04 -1.72 0.18
N SER A 167 -15.86 -0.77 -0.30
CA SER A 167 -15.39 0.52 -0.82
C SER A 167 -14.67 1.33 0.25
N TYR A 168 -15.16 1.32 1.49
CA TYR A 168 -14.51 1.98 2.61
C TYR A 168 -13.15 1.34 2.94
N LEU A 169 -13.06 0.01 3.02
CA LEU A 169 -11.79 -0.68 3.22
C LEU A 169 -10.79 -0.38 2.10
N ASN A 170 -11.24 -0.37 0.84
CA ASN A 170 -10.39 0.03 -0.28
C ASN A 170 -9.95 1.50 -0.21
N GLN A 171 -10.77 2.38 0.35
CA GLN A 171 -10.39 3.78 0.58
C GLN A 171 -9.31 3.88 1.66
N LEU A 172 -9.47 3.19 2.80
CA LEU A 172 -8.45 3.13 3.84
C LEU A 172 -7.13 2.59 3.30
N ASP A 173 -7.20 1.52 2.51
CA ASP A 173 -6.04 0.93 1.87
C ASP A 173 -5.31 1.89 0.93
N LYS A 174 -6.04 2.68 0.14
CA LYS A 174 -5.46 3.68 -0.78
C LYS A 174 -4.83 4.87 -0.07
N THR A 175 -5.30 5.21 1.12
CA THR A 175 -4.82 6.38 1.88
C THR A 175 -3.82 6.00 2.98
N ALA A 176 -3.65 4.72 3.27
CA ALA A 176 -2.69 4.24 4.27
C ALA A 176 -1.26 4.59 3.85
N PRO A 177 -0.43 5.14 4.75
CA PRO A 177 1.00 5.20 4.53
C PRO A 177 1.56 3.78 4.43
N LEU A 178 2.68 3.62 3.72
CA LEU A 178 3.32 2.33 3.46
C LEU A 178 4.61 2.15 4.30
N TYR A 179 4.71 2.83 5.44
CA TYR A 179 5.89 2.81 6.31
C TYR A 179 5.48 2.84 7.79
#